data_c37da2daa66169e503ae33178427bff3
#
_entry.id   c37da2daa66169e503ae33178427bff3
#
_cell.length_a   1.000
_cell.length_b   1.000
_cell.length_c   1.000
_cell.angle_alpha   90.00
_cell.angle_beta   90.00
_cell.angle_gamma   90.00
#
_symmetry.space_group_name_H-M   'P 1'
#
loop_
_entity.id
_entity.type
_entity.pdbx_description
1 polymer ?
#
loop_
_entity_poly.entity_id
_entity_poly.type
_entity_poly.pdbx_seq_one_letter_code
_entity_poly.pdbx_strand_id
1 'polypeptide(L)'
;FLFTYQSPKYKKYETGVTFSDGTTSGINATGNIVTEIPKVLIELDPSYNITKDLKVWASFRYFSKTYANIKNAYYFNGRWETFGGINWNVNKHLSLSGTVINFLNQTGAKGSISGAELVDKENAAAYNGAWMAGSYIRPFTVEFAAKIIF
;
A
#
# COMPACT_ATOMS: atom_id res chain seq x y z
N PHE A 1 -2.44 -0.13 18.89
CA PHE A 1 -3.14 0.92 18.13
C PHE A 1 -2.16 2.02 17.76
N LEU A 2 -2.11 2.37 16.49
CA LEU A 2 -1.36 3.50 15.94
C LEU A 2 -2.31 4.42 15.18
N PHE A 3 -2.15 5.72 15.39
CA PHE A 3 -2.79 6.76 14.58
C PHE A 3 -1.71 7.73 14.09
N THR A 4 -1.66 7.96 12.80
CA THR A 4 -0.75 8.93 12.19
C THR A 4 -1.54 9.91 11.33
N TYR A 5 -1.30 11.21 11.55
CA TYR A 5 -1.75 12.27 10.66
C TYR A 5 -0.54 13.03 10.14
N GLN A 6 -0.45 13.18 8.81
CA GLN A 6 0.65 13.86 8.15
C GLN A 6 0.21 14.49 6.83
N SER A 7 0.90 15.53 6.40
CA SER A 7 0.64 16.18 5.11
C SER A 7 1.95 16.60 4.45
N PRO A 8 2.80 15.62 4.06
CA PRO A 8 4.09 15.91 3.46
C PRO A 8 3.91 16.52 2.07
N LYS A 9 4.71 17.55 1.79
CA LYS A 9 4.76 18.24 0.49
C LYS A 9 6.19 18.35 0.01
N TYR A 10 6.38 18.31 -1.30
CA TYR A 10 7.66 18.65 -1.92
C TYR A 10 7.96 20.13 -1.68
N LYS A 11 9.01 20.44 -0.92
CA LYS A 11 9.44 21.84 -0.65
C LYS A 11 10.08 22.47 -1.88
N LYS A 12 10.99 21.74 -2.52
CA LYS A 12 11.62 22.07 -3.80
C LYS A 12 11.85 20.76 -4.53
N TYR A 13 11.19 20.57 -5.65
CA TYR A 13 11.33 19.36 -6.45
C TYR A 13 11.18 19.71 -7.92
N GLU A 14 12.28 19.65 -8.62
CA GLU A 14 12.38 19.85 -10.06
C GLU A 14 13.15 18.66 -10.65
N THR A 15 12.61 18.06 -11.67
CA THR A 15 13.20 16.93 -12.40
C THR A 15 12.81 17.01 -13.86
N GLY A 16 13.21 16.03 -14.68
CA GLY A 16 12.82 15.95 -16.07
C GLY A 16 12.62 14.52 -16.51
N VAL A 17 11.84 14.35 -17.55
CA VAL A 17 11.69 13.09 -18.29
C VAL A 17 12.38 13.29 -19.64
N THR A 18 13.34 12.42 -19.96
CA THR A 18 14.01 12.39 -21.24
C THR A 18 13.34 11.33 -22.12
N PHE A 19 12.89 11.74 -23.29
CA PHE A 19 12.26 10.88 -24.28
C PHE A 19 13.31 10.14 -25.13
N SER A 20 12.87 9.13 -25.86
CA SER A 20 13.74 8.32 -26.73
C SER A 20 14.39 9.11 -27.86
N ASP A 21 13.80 10.25 -28.26
CA ASP A 21 14.36 11.18 -29.24
C ASP A 21 15.39 12.16 -28.66
N GLY A 22 15.70 12.03 -27.36
CA GLY A 22 16.64 12.88 -26.63
C GLY A 22 16.06 14.20 -26.12
N THR A 23 14.80 14.52 -26.39
CA THR A 23 14.16 15.70 -25.84
C THR A 23 13.87 15.51 -24.34
N THR A 24 13.86 16.61 -23.58
CA THR A 24 13.59 16.58 -22.14
C THR A 24 12.43 17.51 -21.80
N SER A 25 11.46 16.99 -21.03
CA SER A 25 10.38 17.80 -20.46
C SER A 25 10.60 17.97 -18.96
N GLY A 26 10.62 19.22 -18.51
CA GLY A 26 10.79 19.57 -17.08
C GLY A 26 9.51 19.29 -16.29
N ILE A 27 9.70 18.79 -15.06
CA ILE A 27 8.63 18.59 -14.08
C ILE A 27 8.93 19.43 -12.86
N ASN A 28 8.03 20.34 -12.50
CA ASN A 28 8.05 21.02 -11.21
C ASN A 28 6.90 20.48 -10.36
N ALA A 29 7.25 19.83 -9.25
CA ALA A 29 6.29 19.28 -8.28
C ALA A 29 6.32 20.03 -6.94
N THR A 30 6.99 21.16 -6.86
CA THR A 30 7.05 21.99 -5.65
C THR A 30 5.65 22.33 -5.14
N GLY A 31 5.39 22.08 -3.87
CA GLY A 31 4.08 22.29 -3.23
C GLY A 31 3.11 21.11 -3.37
N ASN A 32 3.34 20.17 -4.27
CA ASN A 32 2.52 18.98 -4.41
C ASN A 32 2.68 18.05 -3.19
N ILE A 33 1.61 17.27 -2.92
CA ILE A 33 1.65 16.25 -1.88
C ILE A 33 2.54 15.10 -2.36
N VAL A 34 3.39 14.61 -1.47
CA VAL A 34 4.27 13.47 -1.74
C VAL A 34 3.42 12.23 -2.08
N THR A 35 3.80 11.55 -3.15
CA THR A 35 3.11 10.35 -3.63
C THR A 35 3.19 9.20 -2.63
N GLU A 36 2.21 8.30 -2.66
CA GLU A 36 2.11 7.07 -1.87
C GLU A 36 1.95 7.26 -0.35
N ILE A 37 2.06 8.48 0.16
CA ILE A 37 1.93 8.75 1.58
C ILE A 37 0.49 9.16 1.92
N PRO A 38 -0.23 8.37 2.73
CA PRO A 38 -1.57 8.72 3.19
C PRO A 38 -1.51 9.86 4.20
N LYS A 39 -2.52 10.72 4.21
CA LYS A 39 -2.65 11.75 5.25
C LYS A 39 -3.03 11.15 6.60
N VAL A 40 -3.84 10.11 6.57
CA VAL A 40 -4.29 9.38 7.76
C VAL A 40 -3.92 7.91 7.60
N LEU A 41 -3.23 7.38 8.58
CA LEU A 41 -2.95 5.97 8.77
C LEU A 41 -3.48 5.55 10.14
N ILE A 42 -4.26 4.48 10.17
CA ILE A 42 -4.77 3.87 11.41
C ILE A 42 -4.34 2.40 11.38
N GLU A 43 -3.73 1.93 12.47
CA GLU A 43 -3.41 0.52 12.65
C GLU A 43 -4.01 0.01 13.97
N LEU A 44 -4.63 -1.16 13.90
CA LEU A 44 -5.20 -1.87 15.03
C LEU A 44 -4.81 -3.33 14.94
N ASP A 45 -4.05 -3.80 15.91
CA ASP A 45 -3.47 -5.16 15.92
C ASP A 45 -3.91 -5.94 17.19
N PRO A 46 -5.20 -6.31 17.29
CA PRO A 46 -5.66 -7.13 18.40
C PRO A 46 -5.07 -8.53 18.34
N SER A 47 -4.76 -9.07 19.52
CA SER A 47 -4.40 -10.46 19.65
C SER A 47 -4.91 -11.03 20.96
N TYR A 48 -5.22 -12.31 20.98
CA TYR A 48 -5.74 -13.00 22.15
C TYR A 48 -5.13 -14.40 22.27
N ASN A 49 -4.68 -14.73 23.48
CA ASN A 49 -4.22 -16.07 23.79
C ASN A 49 -5.42 -16.91 24.26
N ILE A 50 -5.90 -17.81 23.41
CA ILE A 50 -6.98 -18.75 23.74
C ILE A 50 -6.49 -19.72 24.82
N THR A 51 -5.25 -20.19 24.65
CA THR A 51 -4.51 -20.97 25.65
C THR A 51 -3.07 -20.45 25.73
N LYS A 52 -2.24 -21.01 26.61
CA LYS A 52 -0.80 -20.70 26.64
C LYS A 52 -0.06 -21.06 25.32
N ASP A 53 -0.62 -21.97 24.54
CA ASP A 53 0.00 -22.53 23.34
C ASP A 53 -0.71 -22.10 22.05
N LEU A 54 -1.90 -21.47 22.16
CA LEU A 54 -2.72 -21.06 21.02
C LEU A 54 -3.06 -19.60 21.09
N LYS A 55 -2.60 -18.83 20.10
CA LYS A 55 -2.84 -17.40 19.93
C LYS A 55 -3.59 -17.13 18.64
N VAL A 56 -4.60 -16.27 18.69
CA VAL A 56 -5.24 -15.66 17.51
C VAL A 56 -4.88 -14.19 17.45
N TRP A 57 -4.82 -13.64 16.24
CA TRP A 57 -4.51 -12.24 16.02
C TRP A 57 -5.18 -11.73 14.76
N ALA A 58 -5.37 -10.41 14.70
CA ALA A 58 -5.79 -9.72 13.49
C ALA A 58 -5.03 -8.39 13.38
N SER A 59 -4.93 -7.86 12.18
CA SER A 59 -4.35 -6.55 11.87
C SER A 59 -5.26 -5.84 10.89
N PHE A 60 -5.67 -4.63 11.24
CA PHE A 60 -6.47 -3.76 10.40
C PHE A 60 -5.67 -2.50 10.16
N ARG A 61 -5.37 -2.19 8.89
CA ARG A 61 -4.63 -1.01 8.49
C ARG A 61 -5.46 -0.19 7.53
N TYR A 62 -5.85 0.99 7.96
CA TYR A 62 -6.54 1.96 7.11
C TYR A 62 -5.54 2.98 6.57
N PHE A 63 -5.52 3.14 5.27
CA PHE A 63 -4.80 4.17 4.54
C PHE A 63 -5.81 5.12 3.91
N SER A 64 -5.74 6.41 4.20
CA SER A 64 -6.54 7.39 3.48
C SER A 64 -6.06 7.52 2.03
N LYS A 65 -6.75 8.34 1.24
CA LYS A 65 -6.38 8.65 -0.14
C LYS A 65 -4.88 8.94 -0.29
N THR A 66 -4.24 8.33 -1.30
CA THR A 66 -2.84 8.58 -1.69
C THR A 66 -2.76 9.04 -3.14
N TYR A 67 -1.86 9.97 -3.42
CA TYR A 67 -1.60 10.36 -4.81
C TYR A 67 -0.67 9.35 -5.47
N ALA A 68 -0.98 9.02 -6.72
CA ALA A 68 -0.32 7.99 -7.50
C ALA A 68 0.73 8.54 -8.47
N ASN A 69 0.72 9.85 -8.74
CA ASN A 69 1.72 10.50 -9.56
C ASN A 69 2.16 11.84 -8.96
N ILE A 70 3.35 12.28 -9.32
CA ILE A 70 4.06 13.41 -8.75
C ILE A 70 3.34 14.76 -8.97
N LYS A 71 2.57 14.88 -10.04
CA LYS A 71 1.74 16.06 -10.37
C LYS A 71 0.41 16.07 -9.61
N ASN A 72 0.10 15.03 -8.80
CA ASN A 72 -1.14 14.88 -8.05
C ASN A 72 -2.41 14.87 -8.93
N ALA A 73 -2.30 14.45 -10.18
CA ALA A 73 -3.44 14.26 -11.08
C ALA A 73 -4.20 12.97 -10.77
N TYR A 74 -3.48 11.89 -10.50
CA TYR A 74 -4.05 10.59 -10.16
C TYR A 74 -3.95 10.28 -8.68
N TYR A 75 -4.94 9.56 -8.18
CA TYR A 75 -4.97 9.12 -6.79
C TYR A 75 -5.71 7.79 -6.65
N PHE A 76 -5.42 7.09 -5.58
CA PHE A 76 -6.20 5.94 -5.13
C PHE A 76 -6.99 6.33 -3.89
N ASN A 77 -8.24 5.88 -3.83
CA ASN A 77 -9.11 6.09 -2.68
C ASN A 77 -8.56 5.40 -1.43
N GLY A 78 -9.09 5.80 -0.28
CA GLY A 78 -8.75 5.14 0.97
C GLY A 78 -9.09 3.64 0.93
N ARG A 79 -8.28 2.84 1.62
CA ARG A 79 -8.39 1.39 1.64
C ARG A 79 -8.06 0.81 3.00
N TRP A 80 -8.55 -0.38 3.24
CA TRP A 80 -8.11 -1.23 4.32
C TRP A 80 -7.16 -2.30 3.79
N GLU A 81 -6.12 -2.60 4.54
CA GLU A 81 -5.33 -3.81 4.39
C GLU A 81 -5.53 -4.64 5.65
N THR A 82 -5.93 -5.90 5.50
CA THR A 82 -6.34 -6.73 6.62
C THR A 82 -5.61 -8.06 6.61
N PHE A 83 -5.18 -8.45 7.81
CA PHE A 83 -4.46 -9.69 8.04
C PHE A 83 -5.04 -10.34 9.30
N GLY A 84 -5.01 -11.64 9.36
CA GLY A 84 -5.39 -12.36 10.57
C GLY A 84 -4.78 -13.74 10.58
N GLY A 85 -4.73 -14.34 11.74
CA GLY A 85 -4.15 -15.68 11.81
C GLY A 85 -4.19 -16.31 13.17
N ILE A 86 -3.71 -17.53 13.18
CA ILE A 86 -3.53 -18.36 14.36
C ILE A 86 -2.08 -18.82 14.44
N ASN A 87 -1.57 -18.89 15.66
CA ASN A 87 -0.29 -19.50 15.97
C ASN A 87 -0.51 -20.55 17.06
N TRP A 88 -0.11 -21.77 16.81
CA TRP A 88 -0.30 -22.90 17.72
C TRP A 88 1.01 -23.64 17.96
N ASN A 89 1.49 -23.62 19.19
CA ASN A 89 2.59 -24.45 19.65
C ASN A 89 2.04 -25.82 20.07
N VAL A 90 2.03 -26.75 19.14
CA VAL A 90 1.48 -28.10 19.38
C VAL A 90 2.26 -28.82 20.49
N ASN A 91 3.60 -28.67 20.45
CA ASN A 91 4.52 -29.12 21.49
C ASN A 91 5.88 -28.42 21.34
N LYS A 92 6.89 -28.79 22.14
CA LYS A 92 8.23 -28.18 22.13
C LYS A 92 8.99 -28.30 20.79
N HIS A 93 8.54 -29.19 19.91
CA HIS A 93 9.19 -29.49 18.63
C HIS A 93 8.39 -29.02 17.42
N LEU A 94 7.09 -28.77 17.59
CA LEU A 94 6.20 -28.42 16.45
C LEU A 94 5.36 -27.19 16.77
N SER A 95 5.47 -26.18 15.90
CA SER A 95 4.56 -25.02 15.85
C SER A 95 3.90 -24.93 14.50
N LEU A 96 2.61 -24.64 14.49
CA LEU A 96 1.80 -24.43 13.29
C LEU A 96 1.31 -23.01 13.25
N SER A 97 1.23 -22.43 12.06
CA SER A 97 0.59 -21.12 11.86
C SER A 97 -0.28 -21.12 10.60
N GLY A 98 -1.41 -20.44 10.70
CA GLY A 98 -2.27 -20.12 9.57
C GLY A 98 -2.45 -18.62 9.50
N THR A 99 -2.32 -18.03 8.32
CA THR A 99 -2.48 -16.60 8.08
C THR A 99 -3.45 -16.37 6.93
N VAL A 100 -4.36 -15.43 7.11
CA VAL A 100 -5.25 -14.93 6.05
C VAL A 100 -4.85 -13.50 5.74
N ILE A 101 -4.58 -13.22 4.47
CA ILE A 101 -4.23 -11.91 3.95
C ILE A 101 -5.42 -11.37 3.20
N ASN A 102 -5.72 -10.08 3.42
CA ASN A 102 -6.86 -9.41 2.81
C ASN A 102 -8.19 -10.13 3.08
N PHE A 103 -8.48 -10.43 4.35
CA PHE A 103 -9.68 -11.19 4.71
C PHE A 103 -11.01 -10.43 4.44
N LEU A 104 -10.96 -9.08 4.25
CA LEU A 104 -12.10 -8.30 3.76
C LEU A 104 -12.25 -8.38 2.24
N ASN A 105 -11.37 -9.11 1.55
CA ASN A 105 -11.36 -9.30 0.10
C ASN A 105 -11.49 -7.99 -0.69
N GLN A 106 -10.77 -6.97 -0.28
CA GLN A 106 -10.74 -5.68 -0.96
C GLN A 106 -9.97 -5.80 -2.28
N THR A 107 -10.50 -5.16 -3.29
CA THR A 107 -9.87 -5.04 -4.62
C THR A 107 -9.43 -3.60 -4.86
N GLY A 108 -8.47 -3.39 -5.75
CA GLY A 108 -8.05 -2.06 -6.17
C GLY A 108 -6.56 -1.96 -6.42
N ALA A 109 -6.14 -0.77 -6.84
CA ALA A 109 -4.76 -0.42 -7.09
C ALA A 109 -4.19 0.41 -5.93
N LYS A 110 -2.87 0.38 -5.77
CA LYS A 110 -2.10 1.13 -4.80
C LYS A 110 -0.72 1.51 -5.35
N GLY A 111 0.01 2.31 -4.61
CA GLY A 111 1.38 2.71 -4.98
C GLY A 111 1.41 3.89 -5.93
N SER A 112 2.44 3.96 -6.75
CA SER A 112 2.59 4.93 -7.83
C SER A 112 2.19 4.35 -9.18
N ILE A 113 1.91 5.24 -10.13
CA ILE A 113 1.63 4.88 -11.51
C ILE A 113 2.84 5.30 -12.36
N SER A 114 3.54 4.33 -12.94
CA SER A 114 4.61 4.59 -13.90
C SER A 114 4.04 5.02 -15.25
N GLY A 115 4.74 5.94 -15.93
CA GLY A 115 4.28 6.55 -17.18
C GLY A 115 3.32 7.73 -17.03
N ALA A 116 3.07 8.15 -15.78
CA ALA A 116 2.19 9.28 -15.47
C ALA A 116 2.94 10.52 -14.95
N GLU A 117 4.25 10.60 -15.11
CA GLU A 117 5.09 11.66 -14.55
C GLU A 117 4.73 13.04 -15.07
N LEU A 118 4.36 13.14 -16.36
CA LEU A 118 3.97 14.38 -17.03
C LEU A 118 2.48 14.71 -16.96
N VAL A 119 1.68 13.78 -16.41
CA VAL A 119 0.23 13.96 -16.35
C VAL A 119 -0.14 14.87 -15.19
N ASP A 120 -0.77 16.00 -15.49
CA ASP A 120 -1.36 16.91 -14.53
C ASP A 120 -2.89 16.96 -14.67
N LYS A 121 -3.54 17.80 -13.89
CA LYS A 121 -5.00 17.90 -13.90
C LYS A 121 -5.56 18.50 -15.19
N GLU A 122 -4.76 19.28 -15.90
CA GLU A 122 -5.17 20.00 -17.11
C GLU A 122 -5.10 19.08 -18.32
N ASN A 123 -4.06 18.22 -18.39
CA ASN A 123 -3.84 17.33 -19.52
C ASN A 123 -4.29 15.89 -19.27
N ALA A 124 -4.79 15.54 -18.09
CA ALA A 124 -5.17 14.16 -17.73
C ALA A 124 -6.17 13.53 -18.74
N ALA A 125 -7.06 14.32 -19.32
CA ALA A 125 -8.01 13.82 -20.32
C ALA A 125 -7.34 13.30 -21.60
N ALA A 126 -6.20 13.88 -21.99
CA ALA A 126 -5.45 13.44 -23.17
C ALA A 126 -4.80 12.05 -23.00
N TYR A 127 -4.64 11.61 -21.75
CA TYR A 127 -4.09 10.28 -21.40
C TYR A 127 -5.17 9.22 -21.17
N ASN A 128 -6.44 9.56 -21.43
CA ASN A 128 -7.55 8.60 -21.29
C ASN A 128 -7.34 7.43 -22.26
N GLY A 129 -7.31 6.19 -21.72
CA GLY A 129 -7.01 4.97 -22.49
C GLY A 129 -5.53 4.67 -22.67
N ALA A 130 -4.61 5.50 -22.16
CA ALA A 130 -3.19 5.19 -22.17
C ALA A 130 -2.86 4.04 -21.20
N TRP A 131 -1.88 3.22 -21.59
CA TRP A 131 -1.37 2.15 -20.72
C TRP A 131 -0.44 2.73 -19.67
N MET A 132 -0.74 2.41 -18.42
CA MET A 132 0.07 2.82 -17.25
C MET A 132 0.28 1.62 -16.34
N ALA A 133 1.47 1.49 -15.76
CA ALA A 133 1.78 0.42 -14.83
C ALA A 133 1.56 0.87 -13.38
N GLY A 134 0.98 0.01 -12.58
CA GLY A 134 0.71 0.24 -11.15
C GLY A 134 0.73 -1.06 -10.37
N SER A 135 0.60 -0.97 -9.06
CA SER A 135 0.51 -2.11 -8.14
C SER A 135 -0.94 -2.36 -7.70
N TYR A 136 -1.26 -3.61 -7.40
CA TYR A 136 -2.57 -3.99 -6.92
C TYR A 136 -2.53 -4.40 -5.45
N ILE A 137 -3.67 -4.29 -4.77
CA ILE A 137 -3.87 -4.88 -3.45
C ILE A 137 -3.77 -6.40 -3.60
N ARG A 138 -2.99 -7.02 -2.71
CA ARG A 138 -2.86 -8.48 -2.71
C ARG A 138 -4.26 -9.12 -2.54
N PRO A 139 -4.65 -10.10 -3.37
CA PRO A 139 -5.95 -10.76 -3.26
C PRO A 139 -6.08 -11.54 -1.94
N PHE A 140 -7.30 -11.95 -1.61
CA PHE A 140 -7.54 -12.87 -0.51
C PHE A 140 -6.62 -14.10 -0.65
N THR A 141 -5.80 -14.34 0.36
CA THR A 141 -4.80 -15.41 0.34
C THR A 141 -4.76 -16.08 1.71
N VAL A 142 -4.66 -17.41 1.71
CA VAL A 142 -4.45 -18.20 2.93
C VAL A 142 -3.08 -18.84 2.85
N GLU A 143 -2.32 -18.74 3.93
CA GLU A 143 -0.97 -19.31 4.05
C GLU A 143 -0.91 -20.21 5.30
N PHE A 144 -0.25 -21.33 5.18
CA PHE A 144 0.04 -22.22 6.29
C PHE A 144 1.54 -22.45 6.40
N ALA A 145 2.02 -22.48 7.63
CA ALA A 145 3.41 -22.81 7.90
C ALA A 145 3.52 -23.78 9.09
N ALA A 146 4.52 -24.66 9.03
CA ALA A 146 4.93 -25.54 10.11
C ALA A 146 6.41 -25.33 10.41
N LYS A 147 6.75 -25.14 11.68
CA LYS A 147 8.12 -25.06 12.18
C LYS A 147 8.41 -26.29 13.02
N ILE A 148 9.44 -27.03 12.62
CA ILE A 148 9.92 -28.22 13.34
C ILE A 148 11.30 -27.90 13.92
N ILE A 149 11.50 -28.21 15.19
CA ILE A 149 12.77 -28.03 15.92
C ILE A 149 13.23 -29.41 16.37
N PHE A 150 14.41 -29.81 15.92
CA PHE A 150 15.04 -31.10 16.25
C PHE A 150 15.89 -30.99 17.52
#